data_7cc189dd3b002cdff560462e88ae2a0c
#
_entry.id   7cc189dd3b002cdff560462e88ae2a0c
#
_cell.length_a   1.000
_cell.length_b   1.000
_cell.length_c   1.000
_cell.angle_alpha   90.00
_cell.angle_beta   90.00
_cell.angle_gamma   90.00
#
_symmetry.space_group_name_H-M   'P 1'
#
loop_
_entity.id
_entity.type
_entity.pdbx_description
1 polymer ?
#
loop_
_entity_poly.entity_id
_entity_poly.type
_entity_poly.pdbx_seq_one_letter_code
_entity_poly.pdbx_strand_id
1 'polypeptide(L)'
;MPATSPIPSLIESIRVENSELPLLALHQRRVDRSRRAYYGKAPAFRLAEVISGLELPTQGIHKLRLTYGVDLEGVDLQPYTVRPVQSLRVVSGDGLRYGRKYADRQGIAELYRQRGDCDDILIIQRGHLTDGSYTNVALHDGSHWYTPAWPLLRGTRREYLLERGVVRASIIRLRDLDNFVSIRLFNAMLPWAEAPTVPVHQIFR
;
A
#
# COMPACT_ATOMS: atom_id res chain seq x y z
N MET A 1 1.96 36.61 -3.97
CA MET A 1 2.38 35.32 -4.54
C MET A 1 1.82 34.25 -3.62
N PRO A 2 0.95 33.34 -4.07
CA PRO A 2 0.57 32.21 -3.23
C PRO A 2 1.83 31.37 -2.98
N ALA A 3 2.11 31.08 -1.73
CA ALA A 3 3.20 30.22 -1.34
C ALA A 3 2.97 28.83 -2.02
N THR A 4 3.83 28.46 -2.94
CA THR A 4 3.84 27.12 -3.51
C THR A 4 4.10 26.16 -2.37
N SER A 5 3.07 25.41 -1.95
CA SER A 5 3.27 24.33 -0.97
C SER A 5 4.43 23.46 -1.43
N PRO A 6 5.38 23.13 -0.54
CA PRO A 6 6.51 22.30 -0.93
C PRO A 6 6.00 21.00 -1.54
N ILE A 7 6.60 20.61 -2.65
CA ILE A 7 6.24 19.37 -3.33
C ILE A 7 6.61 18.22 -2.42
N PRO A 8 5.66 17.35 -2.04
CA PRO A 8 5.91 16.33 -1.03
C PRO A 8 6.82 15.23 -1.58
N SER A 9 7.80 14.80 -0.78
CA SER A 9 8.57 13.60 -1.06
C SER A 9 7.68 12.37 -1.11
N LEU A 10 7.96 11.49 -2.04
CA LEU A 10 7.27 10.22 -2.28
C LEU A 10 8.19 9.05 -1.97
N ILE A 11 7.62 7.88 -1.73
CA ILE A 11 8.41 6.67 -1.48
C ILE A 11 7.97 5.49 -2.34
N GLU A 12 8.93 4.62 -2.65
CA GLU A 12 8.68 3.24 -3.03
C GLU A 12 9.16 2.30 -1.92
N SER A 13 8.45 1.19 -1.76
CA SER A 13 8.87 0.08 -0.89
C SER A 13 8.80 -1.16 -1.75
N ILE A 14 9.96 -1.64 -2.16
CA ILE A 14 10.13 -2.73 -3.12
C ILE A 14 10.61 -3.96 -2.36
N ARG A 15 9.95 -5.09 -2.56
CA ARG A 15 10.41 -6.38 -2.05
C ARG A 15 11.63 -6.81 -2.84
N VAL A 16 12.69 -7.11 -2.14
CA VAL A 16 13.87 -7.84 -2.63
C VAL A 16 13.86 -9.20 -1.94
N GLU A 17 13.89 -10.25 -2.72
CA GLU A 17 13.93 -11.62 -2.23
C GLU A 17 14.87 -12.43 -3.11
N ASN A 18 15.92 -12.96 -2.52
CA ASN A 18 16.95 -13.71 -3.25
C ASN A 18 17.48 -12.95 -4.50
N SER A 19 17.77 -11.66 -4.32
CA SER A 19 18.15 -10.70 -5.39
C SER A 19 17.08 -10.39 -6.43
N GLU A 20 15.87 -10.96 -6.34
CA GLU A 20 14.77 -10.69 -7.27
C GLU A 20 13.87 -9.54 -6.79
N LEU A 21 13.29 -8.83 -7.75
CA LEU A 21 12.36 -7.71 -7.50
C LEU A 21 11.05 -7.92 -8.28
N PRO A 22 10.13 -8.76 -7.77
CA PRO A 22 9.04 -9.32 -8.57
C PRO A 22 8.01 -8.30 -9.10
N LEU A 23 7.95 -7.08 -8.57
CA LEU A 23 7.00 -6.05 -9.00
C LEU A 23 7.68 -4.78 -9.53
N LEU A 24 8.96 -4.85 -9.91
CA LEU A 24 9.75 -3.67 -10.28
C LEU A 24 9.09 -2.82 -11.37
N ALA A 25 8.55 -3.44 -12.41
CA ALA A 25 7.87 -2.74 -13.49
C ALA A 25 6.64 -1.95 -13.03
N LEU A 26 5.87 -2.50 -12.06
CA LEU A 26 4.72 -1.82 -11.47
C LEU A 26 5.14 -0.66 -10.56
N HIS A 27 6.25 -0.80 -9.84
CA HIS A 27 6.86 0.28 -9.09
C HIS A 27 7.29 1.41 -10.03
N GLN A 28 7.97 1.11 -11.15
CA GLN A 28 8.33 2.09 -12.16
C GLN A 28 7.09 2.82 -12.71
N ARG A 29 6.03 2.10 -13.09
CA ARG A 29 4.77 2.70 -13.54
C ARG A 29 4.19 3.68 -12.51
N ARG A 30 4.26 3.35 -11.21
CA ARG A 30 3.77 4.23 -10.13
C ARG A 30 4.64 5.47 -9.95
N VAL A 31 5.96 5.33 -9.99
CA VAL A 31 6.91 6.44 -9.98
C VAL A 31 6.60 7.39 -11.13
N ASP A 32 6.51 6.89 -12.36
CA ASP A 32 6.26 7.71 -13.56
C ASP A 32 4.92 8.45 -13.46
N ARG A 33 3.86 7.76 -13.01
CA ARG A 33 2.54 8.37 -12.81
C ARG A 33 2.56 9.44 -11.73
N SER A 34 3.27 9.22 -10.64
CA SER A 34 3.35 10.17 -9.52
C SER A 34 4.17 11.39 -9.90
N ARG A 35 5.33 11.17 -10.54
CA ARG A 35 6.20 12.25 -11.02
C ARG A 35 5.50 13.12 -12.07
N ARG A 36 4.81 12.50 -13.02
CA ARG A 36 4.04 13.26 -14.04
C ARG A 36 2.98 14.16 -13.40
N ALA A 37 2.33 13.68 -12.34
CA ALA A 37 1.28 14.43 -11.66
C ALA A 37 1.80 15.63 -10.86
N TYR A 38 3.01 15.54 -10.27
CA TYR A 38 3.57 16.60 -9.42
C TYR A 38 4.61 17.47 -10.12
N TYR A 39 5.38 16.89 -11.04
CA TYR A 39 6.57 17.53 -11.61
C TYR A 39 6.44 17.74 -13.13
N GLY A 40 5.32 17.36 -13.72
CA GLY A 40 5.06 17.55 -15.15
C GLY A 40 6.06 16.79 -16.02
N LYS A 41 6.90 17.54 -16.75
CA LYS A 41 7.90 17.00 -17.69
C LYS A 41 9.27 16.71 -17.05
N ALA A 42 9.36 16.66 -15.71
CA ALA A 42 10.63 16.36 -15.06
C ALA A 42 11.25 15.05 -15.64
N PRO A 43 12.58 15.01 -15.84
CA PRO A 43 13.26 13.81 -16.35
C PRO A 43 12.87 12.57 -15.56
N ALA A 44 12.55 11.50 -16.26
CA ALA A 44 12.30 10.23 -15.60
C ALA A 44 13.63 9.65 -15.07
N PHE A 45 13.61 9.07 -13.87
CA PHE A 45 14.68 8.16 -13.47
C PHE A 45 14.18 6.71 -13.56
N ARG A 46 15.09 5.82 -13.86
CA ARG A 46 14.78 4.41 -13.99
C ARG A 46 15.16 3.68 -12.71
N LEU A 47 14.19 3.03 -12.09
CA LEU A 47 14.44 2.22 -10.88
C LEU A 47 15.48 1.16 -11.14
N ALA A 48 15.48 0.54 -12.33
CA ALA A 48 16.49 -0.46 -12.72
C ALA A 48 17.91 0.10 -12.70
N GLU A 49 18.12 1.34 -13.16
CA GLU A 49 19.44 2.00 -13.14
C GLU A 49 19.89 2.30 -11.70
N VAL A 50 18.98 2.78 -10.86
CA VAL A 50 19.28 3.00 -9.43
C VAL A 50 19.65 1.70 -8.73
N ILE A 51 18.91 0.63 -9.02
CA ILE A 51 19.10 -0.68 -8.37
C ILE A 51 20.34 -1.40 -8.89
N SER A 52 20.74 -1.23 -10.17
CA SER A 52 21.94 -1.85 -10.71
C SER A 52 23.23 -1.44 -10.02
N GLY A 53 23.25 -0.30 -9.33
CA GLY A 53 24.37 0.15 -8.50
C GLY A 53 24.35 -0.36 -7.06
N LEU A 54 23.39 -1.23 -6.69
CA LEU A 54 23.24 -1.76 -5.33
C LEU A 54 23.67 -3.23 -5.27
N GLU A 55 24.33 -3.60 -4.18
CA GLU A 55 24.53 -5.00 -3.82
C GLU A 55 23.24 -5.52 -3.17
N LEU A 56 22.52 -6.39 -3.91
CA LEU A 56 21.27 -6.96 -3.42
C LEU A 56 21.54 -8.23 -2.60
N PRO A 57 20.86 -8.41 -1.46
CA PRO A 57 20.94 -9.62 -0.65
C PRO A 57 20.50 -10.85 -1.45
N THR A 58 21.29 -11.91 -1.36
CA THR A 58 21.03 -13.19 -2.04
C THR A 58 20.13 -14.12 -1.23
N GLN A 59 19.83 -13.78 0.02
CA GLN A 59 19.00 -14.58 0.91
C GLN A 59 18.00 -13.70 1.70
N GLY A 60 16.85 -14.27 1.99
CA GLY A 60 15.84 -13.64 2.82
C GLY A 60 15.06 -12.53 2.12
N ILE A 61 14.17 -11.91 2.89
CA ILE A 61 13.30 -10.84 2.41
C ILE A 61 13.83 -9.50 2.92
N HIS A 62 14.02 -8.57 2.01
CA HIS A 62 14.48 -7.23 2.33
C HIS A 62 13.51 -6.19 1.73
N LYS A 63 13.44 -5.06 2.39
CA LYS A 63 12.69 -3.90 1.92
C LYS A 63 13.66 -2.86 1.38
N LEU A 64 13.65 -2.69 0.07
CA LEU A 64 14.31 -1.59 -0.59
C LEU A 64 13.34 -0.39 -0.59
N ARG A 65 13.69 0.64 0.18
CA ARG A 65 12.96 1.90 0.23
C ARG A 65 13.69 2.95 -0.57
N LEU A 66 13.00 3.53 -1.53
CA LEU A 66 13.45 4.68 -2.29
C LEU A 66 12.61 5.89 -1.87
N THR A 67 13.27 7.00 -1.57
CA THR A 67 12.62 8.30 -1.33
C THR A 67 12.96 9.22 -2.49
N TYR A 68 11.97 9.90 -3.04
CA TYR A 68 12.14 10.73 -4.22
C TYR A 68 11.16 11.89 -4.27
N GLY A 69 11.65 12.99 -4.82
CA GLY A 69 10.89 14.15 -5.27
C GLY A 69 11.06 14.32 -6.77
N VAL A 70 11.56 15.48 -7.18
CA VAL A 70 12.04 15.70 -8.56
C VAL A 70 13.15 14.71 -8.88
N ASP A 71 14.05 14.50 -7.94
CA ASP A 71 15.17 13.57 -8.03
C ASP A 71 15.08 12.48 -6.95
N LEU A 72 15.99 11.53 -7.02
CA LEU A 72 16.17 10.55 -5.97
C LEU A 72 16.78 11.22 -4.73
N GLU A 73 16.12 11.08 -3.59
CA GLU A 73 16.53 11.70 -2.32
C GLU A 73 17.22 10.71 -1.38
N GLY A 74 16.91 9.42 -1.52
CA GLY A 74 17.52 8.40 -0.68
C GLY A 74 17.15 6.98 -1.07
N VAL A 75 18.06 6.07 -0.72
CA VAL A 75 17.91 4.63 -0.89
C VAL A 75 18.28 3.97 0.43
N ASP A 76 17.41 3.10 0.92
CA ASP A 76 17.60 2.33 2.14
C ASP A 76 17.19 0.89 1.91
N LEU A 77 18.03 -0.06 2.32
CA LEU A 77 17.82 -1.49 2.17
C LEU A 77 17.96 -2.17 3.54
N GLN A 78 16.88 -2.76 4.01
CA GLN A 78 16.84 -3.37 5.34
C GLN A 78 16.12 -4.72 5.32
N PRO A 79 16.47 -5.66 6.22
CA PRO A 79 15.70 -6.89 6.40
C PRO A 79 14.23 -6.58 6.68
N TYR A 80 13.34 -7.43 6.21
CA TYR A 80 11.91 -7.24 6.39
C TYR A 80 11.25 -8.45 7.05
N THR A 81 10.51 -8.19 8.12
CA THR A 81 9.71 -9.19 8.81
C THR A 81 8.23 -8.83 8.71
N VAL A 82 7.42 -9.80 8.34
CA VAL A 82 5.97 -9.67 8.28
C VAL A 82 5.42 -9.59 9.70
N ARG A 83 4.58 -8.59 9.97
CA ARG A 83 3.84 -8.52 11.23
C ARG A 83 2.56 -9.36 11.13
N PRO A 84 2.28 -10.20 12.11
CA PRO A 84 0.99 -10.84 12.19
C PRO A 84 -0.11 -9.79 12.41
N VAL A 85 -1.27 -9.99 11.79
CA VAL A 85 -2.47 -9.19 12.00
C VAL A 85 -3.63 -10.15 12.15
N GLN A 86 -4.27 -10.13 13.31
CA GLN A 86 -5.38 -11.03 13.68
C GLN A 86 -6.67 -10.26 13.95
N SER A 87 -6.56 -8.95 14.18
CA SER A 87 -7.71 -8.08 14.52
C SER A 87 -7.58 -6.70 13.88
N LEU A 88 -8.72 -6.10 13.54
CA LEU A 88 -8.81 -4.77 12.93
C LEU A 88 -9.81 -3.88 13.66
N ARG A 89 -9.47 -2.60 13.82
CA ARG A 89 -10.40 -1.56 14.25
C ARG A 89 -10.83 -0.74 13.03
N VAL A 90 -12.13 -0.58 12.84
CA VAL A 90 -12.64 0.37 11.84
C VAL A 90 -12.41 1.80 12.33
N VAL A 91 -11.81 2.62 11.49
CA VAL A 91 -11.57 4.05 11.80
C VAL A 91 -11.99 4.93 10.63
N SER A 92 -12.54 6.11 10.94
CA SER A 92 -12.87 7.09 9.90
C SER A 92 -11.62 7.83 9.44
N GLY A 93 -11.39 7.82 8.13
CA GLY A 93 -10.37 8.59 7.45
C GLY A 93 -10.93 9.71 6.56
N ASP A 94 -12.13 10.22 6.85
CA ASP A 94 -12.80 11.20 5.98
C ASP A 94 -11.99 12.47 5.73
N GLY A 95 -11.20 12.90 6.71
CA GLY A 95 -10.27 14.04 6.58
C GLY A 95 -8.93 13.71 5.91
N LEU A 96 -8.62 12.43 5.70
CA LEU A 96 -7.31 12.01 5.19
C LEU A 96 -7.22 12.19 3.66
N ARG A 97 -6.26 12.99 3.22
CA ARG A 97 -5.91 13.14 1.80
C ARG A 97 -4.66 12.33 1.50
N TYR A 98 -4.83 11.15 0.86
CA TYR A 98 -3.74 10.21 0.59
C TYR A 98 -3.86 9.59 -0.80
N GLY A 99 -3.63 10.40 -1.84
CA GLY A 99 -3.75 9.95 -3.25
C GLY A 99 -2.45 9.39 -3.86
N ARG A 100 -1.33 9.49 -3.14
CA ARG A 100 0.01 9.02 -3.55
C ARG A 100 0.73 8.40 -2.35
N LYS A 101 1.82 7.70 -2.63
CA LYS A 101 2.64 7.08 -1.57
C LYS A 101 3.63 8.11 -1.02
N TYR A 102 3.12 8.97 -0.14
CA TYR A 102 3.91 10.03 0.49
C TYR A 102 4.95 9.47 1.47
N ALA A 103 6.10 10.15 1.57
CA ALA A 103 7.09 9.89 2.60
C ALA A 103 6.53 10.28 3.99
N ASP A 104 5.83 11.39 4.05
CA ASP A 104 5.06 11.78 5.24
C ASP A 104 3.80 10.91 5.36
N ARG A 105 3.70 10.24 6.50
CA ARG A 105 2.60 9.35 6.85
C ARG A 105 1.92 9.74 8.16
N GLN A 106 2.10 10.98 8.60
CA GLN A 106 1.57 11.44 9.88
C GLN A 106 0.06 11.22 9.98
N GLY A 107 -0.73 11.59 8.95
CA GLY A 107 -2.17 11.37 8.97
C GLY A 107 -2.59 9.90 9.10
N ILE A 108 -1.86 8.97 8.45
CA ILE A 108 -2.11 7.52 8.66
C ILE A 108 -1.68 7.09 10.07
N ALA A 109 -0.56 7.61 10.59
CA ALA A 109 -0.09 7.29 11.93
C ALA A 109 -1.07 7.76 13.01
N GLU A 110 -1.72 8.89 12.82
CA GLU A 110 -2.78 9.39 13.69
C GLU A 110 -4.02 8.48 13.69
N LEU A 111 -4.43 8.01 12.52
CA LEU A 111 -5.51 7.02 12.43
C LEU A 111 -5.10 5.69 13.10
N TYR A 112 -3.86 5.23 12.88
CA TYR A 112 -3.36 3.99 13.46
C TYR A 112 -3.34 4.01 14.99
N ARG A 113 -3.16 5.17 15.64
CA ARG A 113 -3.25 5.30 17.11
C ARG A 113 -4.65 4.96 17.64
N GLN A 114 -5.69 5.06 16.81
CA GLN A 114 -7.07 4.77 17.17
C GLN A 114 -7.41 3.27 17.14
N ARG A 115 -6.42 2.38 16.84
CA ARG A 115 -6.67 0.94 16.75
C ARG A 115 -7.11 0.29 18.07
N GLY A 116 -6.87 0.94 19.22
CA GLY A 116 -7.08 0.34 20.55
C GLY A 116 -6.19 -0.90 20.70
N ASP A 117 -6.78 -2.01 21.13
CA ASP A 117 -6.10 -3.30 21.33
C ASP A 117 -6.01 -4.14 20.05
N CYS A 118 -6.49 -3.63 18.90
CA CYS A 118 -6.37 -4.34 17.63
C CYS A 118 -4.96 -4.20 17.03
N ASP A 119 -4.59 -5.15 16.18
CA ASP A 119 -3.26 -5.17 15.55
C ASP A 119 -3.10 -4.09 14.49
N ASP A 120 -4.18 -3.80 13.74
CA ASP A 120 -4.18 -2.77 12.70
C ASP A 120 -5.57 -2.12 12.59
N ILE A 121 -5.71 -1.21 11.65
CA ILE A 121 -6.95 -0.50 11.36
C ILE A 121 -7.49 -0.85 9.98
N LEU A 122 -8.80 -0.73 9.84
CA LEU A 122 -9.50 -0.72 8.56
C LEU A 122 -10.07 0.68 8.34
N ILE A 123 -9.51 1.41 7.40
CA ILE A 123 -9.86 2.81 7.14
C ILE A 123 -11.09 2.88 6.24
N ILE A 124 -12.06 3.68 6.66
CA ILE A 124 -13.23 4.01 5.85
C ILE A 124 -13.23 5.49 5.46
N GLN A 125 -13.72 5.79 4.27
CA GLN A 125 -13.99 7.16 3.83
C GLN A 125 -15.42 7.25 3.28
N ARG A 126 -16.19 8.18 3.80
CA ARG A 126 -17.60 8.40 3.42
C ARG A 126 -18.41 7.09 3.45
N GLY A 127 -18.19 6.29 4.49
CA GLY A 127 -18.84 5.01 4.67
C GLY A 127 -18.36 3.86 3.78
N HIS A 128 -17.31 4.06 2.95
CA HIS A 128 -16.73 3.03 2.09
C HIS A 128 -15.38 2.55 2.64
N LEU A 129 -15.15 1.25 2.54
CA LEU A 129 -13.85 0.66 2.86
C LEU A 129 -12.80 1.16 1.87
N THR A 130 -11.59 1.37 2.38
CA THR A 130 -10.45 1.82 1.56
C THR A 130 -9.24 0.90 1.74
N ASP A 131 -8.45 1.07 2.80
CA ASP A 131 -7.18 0.39 3.02
C ASP A 131 -6.96 0.09 4.51
N GLY A 132 -5.97 -0.73 4.85
CA GLY A 132 -5.37 -0.79 6.18
C GLY A 132 -4.35 0.33 6.40
N SER A 133 -3.64 0.34 7.53
CA SER A 133 -2.66 1.40 7.81
C SER A 133 -1.50 1.41 6.83
N TYR A 134 -1.08 0.26 6.29
CA TYR A 134 0.04 0.12 5.34
C TYR A 134 -0.23 -0.90 4.22
N THR A 135 -1.47 -1.40 4.13
CA THR A 135 -1.88 -2.45 3.20
C THR A 135 -3.09 -2.02 2.38
N ASN A 136 -3.21 -2.51 1.15
CA ASN A 136 -4.51 -2.65 0.52
C ASN A 136 -5.23 -3.85 1.16
N VAL A 137 -6.54 -3.93 0.95
CA VAL A 137 -7.35 -5.02 1.49
C VAL A 137 -8.17 -5.69 0.39
N ALA A 138 -8.49 -6.96 0.59
CA ALA A 138 -9.50 -7.67 -0.19
C ALA A 138 -10.39 -8.51 0.74
N LEU A 139 -11.67 -8.52 0.47
CA LEU A 139 -12.68 -9.25 1.23
C LEU A 139 -13.14 -10.46 0.43
N HIS A 140 -13.37 -11.59 1.12
CA HIS A 140 -13.83 -12.86 0.54
C HIS A 140 -15.28 -13.12 0.91
N ASP A 141 -16.12 -13.35 -0.08
CA ASP A 141 -17.55 -13.62 0.12
C ASP A 141 -17.90 -15.12 0.27
N GLY A 142 -16.87 -15.96 0.34
CA GLY A 142 -16.99 -17.43 0.29
C GLY A 142 -16.62 -18.02 -1.08
N SER A 143 -16.66 -17.21 -2.15
CA SER A 143 -16.38 -17.64 -3.52
C SER A 143 -15.31 -16.80 -4.21
N HIS A 144 -15.32 -15.49 -4.01
CA HIS A 144 -14.44 -14.55 -4.71
C HIS A 144 -13.83 -13.51 -3.78
N TRP A 145 -12.71 -12.95 -4.23
CA TRP A 145 -12.04 -11.84 -3.55
C TRP A 145 -12.38 -10.50 -4.19
N TYR A 146 -12.77 -9.53 -3.36
CA TYR A 146 -13.11 -8.17 -3.78
C TYR A 146 -12.22 -7.15 -3.07
N THR A 147 -11.62 -6.23 -3.82
CA THR A 147 -10.86 -5.11 -3.28
C THR A 147 -11.64 -3.81 -3.46
N PRO A 148 -11.59 -2.86 -2.50
CA PRO A 148 -12.26 -1.59 -2.65
C PRO A 148 -11.96 -0.90 -3.98
N ALA A 149 -12.99 -0.41 -4.67
CA ALA A 149 -12.84 0.31 -5.95
C ALA A 149 -12.08 1.63 -5.75
N TRP A 150 -12.22 2.25 -4.57
CA TRP A 150 -11.61 3.52 -4.19
C TRP A 150 -10.63 3.34 -3.01
N PRO A 151 -9.46 2.73 -3.24
CA PRO A 151 -8.45 2.63 -2.19
C PRO A 151 -7.82 4.00 -1.93
N LEU A 152 -7.30 4.22 -0.72
CA LEU A 152 -6.46 5.39 -0.42
C LEU A 152 -5.23 5.41 -1.31
N LEU A 153 -4.61 4.23 -1.51
CA LEU A 153 -3.45 4.07 -2.37
C LEU A 153 -3.69 2.98 -3.41
N ARG A 154 -3.48 3.31 -4.68
CA ARG A 154 -3.41 2.31 -5.75
C ARG A 154 -2.07 1.58 -5.66
N GLY A 155 -2.04 0.50 -4.84
CA GLY A 155 -0.84 -0.28 -4.59
C GLY A 155 -0.40 -1.13 -5.78
N THR A 156 0.91 -1.35 -5.91
CA THR A 156 1.50 -2.15 -6.99
C THR A 156 1.04 -3.62 -6.94
N ARG A 157 0.99 -4.24 -5.76
CA ARG A 157 0.44 -5.59 -5.61
C ARG A 157 -1.04 -5.63 -5.96
N ARG A 158 -1.81 -4.61 -5.58
CA ARG A 158 -3.24 -4.52 -5.96
C ARG A 158 -3.41 -4.45 -7.48
N GLU A 159 -2.62 -3.65 -8.16
CA GLU A 159 -2.62 -3.54 -9.63
C GLU A 159 -2.31 -4.90 -10.26
N TYR A 160 -1.28 -5.60 -9.79
CA TYR A 160 -0.91 -6.94 -10.23
C TYR A 160 -2.05 -7.96 -10.07
N LEU A 161 -2.72 -7.97 -8.92
CA LEU A 161 -3.79 -8.92 -8.64
C LEU A 161 -5.06 -8.65 -9.46
N LEU A 162 -5.37 -7.38 -9.72
CA LEU A 162 -6.47 -6.98 -10.61
C LEU A 162 -6.19 -7.37 -12.06
N GLU A 163 -4.98 -7.12 -12.58
CA GLU A 163 -4.57 -7.50 -13.94
C GLU A 163 -4.65 -9.02 -14.17
N ARG A 164 -4.47 -9.81 -13.11
CA ARG A 164 -4.57 -11.28 -13.17
C ARG A 164 -5.93 -11.86 -12.80
N GLY A 165 -6.90 -11.00 -12.49
CA GLY A 165 -8.26 -11.43 -12.12
C GLY A 165 -8.31 -12.16 -10.76
N VAL A 166 -7.26 -12.11 -9.93
CA VAL A 166 -7.23 -12.72 -8.58
C VAL A 166 -8.18 -11.99 -7.64
N VAL A 167 -8.29 -10.67 -7.79
CA VAL A 167 -9.25 -9.85 -7.06
C VAL A 167 -10.09 -9.03 -8.04
N ARG A 168 -11.31 -8.70 -7.65
CA ARG A 168 -12.23 -7.85 -8.40
C ARG A 168 -12.44 -6.53 -7.68
N ALA A 169 -12.39 -5.40 -8.39
CA ALA A 169 -12.72 -4.12 -7.78
C ALA A 169 -14.22 -3.99 -7.53
N SER A 170 -14.62 -3.62 -6.32
CA SER A 170 -16.02 -3.42 -5.94
C SER A 170 -16.19 -2.24 -5.00
N ILE A 171 -17.36 -1.62 -5.02
CA ILE A 171 -17.76 -0.63 -4.03
C ILE A 171 -18.21 -1.39 -2.79
N ILE A 172 -17.45 -1.29 -1.70
CA ILE A 172 -17.72 -1.99 -0.45
C ILE A 172 -17.97 -0.94 0.63
N ARG A 173 -19.18 -0.95 1.20
CA ARG A 173 -19.53 -0.07 2.31
C ARG A 173 -19.32 -0.78 3.64
N LEU A 174 -19.14 -0.03 4.71
CA LEU A 174 -19.01 -0.59 6.05
C LEU A 174 -20.21 -1.49 6.43
N ARG A 175 -21.42 -1.11 6.03
CA ARG A 175 -22.63 -1.90 6.29
C ARG A 175 -22.67 -3.23 5.54
N ASP A 176 -21.88 -3.39 4.48
CA ASP A 176 -21.84 -4.60 3.65
C ASP A 176 -20.84 -5.63 4.20
N LEU A 177 -20.11 -5.28 5.29
CA LEU A 177 -19.02 -6.09 5.82
C LEU A 177 -19.46 -7.49 6.24
N ASP A 178 -20.66 -7.62 6.77
CA ASP A 178 -21.23 -8.90 7.25
C ASP A 178 -21.58 -9.88 6.09
N ASN A 179 -21.52 -9.42 4.84
CA ASN A 179 -21.66 -10.28 3.64
C ASN A 179 -20.35 -11.00 3.29
N PHE A 180 -19.28 -10.75 4.02
CA PHE A 180 -17.98 -11.36 3.77
C PHE A 180 -17.56 -12.27 4.92
N VAL A 181 -16.73 -13.27 4.64
CA VAL A 181 -16.24 -14.23 5.63
C VAL A 181 -14.87 -13.82 6.19
N SER A 182 -14.05 -13.15 5.38
CA SER A 182 -12.71 -12.73 5.79
C SER A 182 -12.19 -11.55 4.98
N ILE A 183 -11.16 -10.90 5.53
CA ILE A 183 -10.41 -9.83 4.87
C ILE A 183 -8.92 -10.21 4.83
N ARG A 184 -8.26 -9.99 3.70
CA ARG A 184 -6.83 -10.21 3.50
C ARG A 184 -6.11 -8.88 3.32
N LEU A 185 -4.99 -8.71 4.04
CA LEU A 185 -4.19 -7.48 4.04
C LEU A 185 -2.92 -7.71 3.22
N PHE A 186 -2.71 -6.96 2.15
CA PHE A 186 -1.60 -7.19 1.23
C PHE A 186 -0.98 -5.89 0.71
N ASN A 187 0.28 -5.97 0.33
CA ASN A 187 1.02 -4.88 -0.31
C ASN A 187 2.19 -5.45 -1.13
N ALA A 188 3.10 -4.61 -1.61
CA ALA A 188 4.25 -5.08 -2.39
C ALA A 188 5.17 -6.03 -1.62
N MET A 189 5.28 -5.86 -0.29
CA MET A 189 6.12 -6.68 0.59
C MET A 189 5.46 -8.01 0.99
N LEU A 190 4.14 -8.12 0.85
CA LEU A 190 3.32 -9.27 1.26
C LEU A 190 2.75 -9.95 0.01
N PRO A 191 3.35 -11.05 -0.47
CA PRO A 191 2.78 -11.86 -1.52
C PRO A 191 1.38 -12.34 -1.14
N TRP A 192 0.53 -12.56 -2.14
CA TRP A 192 -0.87 -12.92 -1.91
C TRP A 192 -1.04 -14.16 -1.02
N ALA A 193 -0.23 -15.19 -1.24
CA ALA A 193 -0.32 -16.44 -0.49
C ALA A 193 0.09 -16.28 1.01
N GLU A 194 1.00 -15.35 1.30
CA GLU A 194 1.56 -15.13 2.64
C GLU A 194 0.86 -13.97 3.38
N ALA A 195 -0.07 -13.29 2.71
CA ALA A 195 -0.73 -12.11 3.26
C ALA A 195 -1.67 -12.48 4.42
N PRO A 196 -1.62 -11.77 5.56
CA PRO A 196 -2.49 -12.01 6.70
C PRO A 196 -3.97 -11.98 6.29
N THR A 197 -4.73 -12.95 6.80
CA THR A 197 -6.17 -13.04 6.57
C THR A 197 -6.87 -13.03 7.92
N VAL A 198 -7.79 -12.10 8.11
CA VAL A 198 -8.54 -11.85 9.34
C VAL A 198 -9.99 -12.21 9.10
N PRO A 199 -10.63 -13.05 9.94
CA PRO A 199 -12.07 -13.30 9.89
C PRO A 199 -12.86 -12.02 10.13
N VAL A 200 -14.02 -11.85 9.46
CA VAL A 200 -14.80 -10.61 9.58
C VAL A 200 -15.26 -10.33 11.03
N HIS A 201 -15.52 -11.36 11.84
CA HIS A 201 -15.87 -11.19 13.25
C HIS A 201 -14.73 -10.65 14.14
N GLN A 202 -13.50 -10.59 13.62
CA GLN A 202 -12.34 -9.94 14.26
C GLN A 202 -12.14 -8.49 13.77
N ILE A 203 -13.13 -7.92 13.09
CA ILE A 203 -13.17 -6.50 12.68
C ILE A 203 -14.12 -5.74 13.61
N PHE A 204 -13.56 -4.92 14.48
CA PHE A 204 -14.28 -4.17 15.49
C PHE A 204 -14.67 -2.78 14.96
N ARG A 205 -15.94 -2.41 15.11
CA ARG A 205 -16.52 -1.14 14.66
C ARG A 205 -16.41 -0.05 15.72
#